data_dc0221649c1737143d1f38e442139a72
#
_entry.id   dc0221649c1737143d1f38e442139a72
#
_cell.length_a   1.000
_cell.length_b   1.000
_cell.length_c   1.000
_cell.angle_alpha   90.00
_cell.angle_beta   90.00
_cell.angle_gamma   90.00
#
_symmetry.space_group_name_H-M   'P 1'
#
loop_
_entity.id
_entity.type
_entity.pdbx_description
1 polymer ?
#
loop_
_entity_poly.entity_id
_entity_poly.type
_entity_poly.pdbx_seq_one_letter_code
_entity_poly.pdbx_strand_id
1 'polypeptide(L)'
;MAKKTKLDFDPKIFLATVSRSRSVSEYGKDAVIFRQGGTADAVFYILKGKIKITVESKQGKEAVVAILGPGEFLGEGCLIGQSLRLATARAMSESEVMRVGKVEMTRVLHEEPAFGEVFMTYLLTHNSRIEEALVDQLFNSSEKRLARTLLLLANFGKDGGPQPITAPISQETLAKIIGTTRSRVSHFMNKFRKLGFIEYNGHIEVHSSLLTVVLRDEA
;
A
#
# COMPACT_ATOMS: atom_id res chain seq x y z
N MET A 1 -8.88 -38.24 -7.06
CA MET A 1 -8.12 -37.20 -6.36
C MET A 1 -9.07 -36.06 -6.00
N ALA A 2 -9.45 -35.94 -4.75
CA ALA A 2 -10.40 -34.95 -4.28
C ALA A 2 -9.75 -33.55 -4.34
N LYS A 3 -10.37 -32.59 -5.05
CA LYS A 3 -10.04 -31.16 -4.95
C LYS A 3 -10.23 -30.75 -3.48
N LYS A 4 -9.13 -30.50 -2.76
CA LYS A 4 -9.17 -29.78 -1.50
C LYS A 4 -9.79 -28.41 -1.81
N THR A 5 -11.03 -28.21 -1.42
CA THR A 5 -11.69 -26.92 -1.36
C THR A 5 -10.78 -26.04 -0.49
N LYS A 6 -10.23 -24.97 -1.08
CA LYS A 6 -9.53 -23.90 -0.35
C LYS A 6 -10.59 -23.39 0.64
N LEU A 7 -10.51 -23.74 1.91
CA LEU A 7 -11.32 -23.09 2.94
C LEU A 7 -11.04 -21.59 2.78
N ASP A 8 -12.10 -20.82 2.56
CA ASP A 8 -12.05 -19.36 2.56
C ASP A 8 -11.71 -18.91 4.00
N PHE A 9 -10.43 -19.00 4.35
CA PHE A 9 -9.92 -18.52 5.63
C PHE A 9 -9.88 -16.99 5.55
N ASP A 10 -10.79 -16.34 6.27
CA ASP A 10 -10.82 -14.88 6.39
C ASP A 10 -10.00 -14.44 7.62
N PRO A 11 -8.82 -13.82 7.40
CA PRO A 11 -7.99 -13.31 8.50
C PRO A 11 -8.73 -12.32 9.40
N LYS A 12 -9.67 -11.54 8.86
CA LYS A 12 -10.48 -10.58 9.61
C LYS A 12 -11.35 -11.30 10.65
N ILE A 13 -12.11 -12.30 10.21
CA ILE A 13 -12.99 -13.08 11.08
C ILE A 13 -12.13 -13.83 12.11
N PHE A 14 -11.06 -14.46 11.67
CA PHE A 14 -10.18 -15.22 12.53
C PHE A 14 -9.52 -14.34 13.61
N LEU A 15 -8.86 -13.26 13.25
CA LEU A 15 -8.26 -12.34 14.21
C LEU A 15 -9.32 -11.71 15.14
N ALA A 16 -10.54 -11.55 14.64
CA ALA A 16 -11.64 -11.07 15.45
C ALA A 16 -12.10 -12.07 16.52
N THR A 17 -11.90 -13.36 16.35
CA THR A 17 -12.35 -14.39 17.29
C THR A 17 -11.26 -14.85 18.27
N VAL A 18 -10.01 -14.91 17.84
CA VAL A 18 -8.92 -15.58 18.56
C VAL A 18 -8.06 -14.60 19.37
N SER A 19 -7.94 -13.36 18.97
CA SER A 19 -7.05 -12.41 19.64
C SER A 19 -7.68 -11.79 20.89
N ARG A 20 -7.14 -12.14 22.07
CA ARG A 20 -7.53 -11.56 23.38
C ARG A 20 -7.00 -10.13 23.58
N SER A 21 -5.89 -9.77 22.90
CA SER A 21 -5.24 -8.45 22.99
C SER A 21 -5.36 -7.71 21.66
N ARG A 22 -6.59 -7.52 21.22
CA ARG A 22 -6.92 -6.73 20.03
C ARG A 22 -7.63 -5.44 20.38
N SER A 23 -7.43 -4.43 19.58
CA SER A 23 -8.28 -3.25 19.54
C SER A 23 -8.54 -2.88 18.07
N VAL A 24 -9.76 -2.47 17.79
CA VAL A 24 -10.10 -1.86 16.50
C VAL A 24 -10.22 -0.36 16.75
N SER A 25 -9.56 0.43 15.92
CA SER A 25 -9.54 1.89 16.03
C SER A 25 -9.88 2.51 14.69
N GLU A 26 -10.66 3.57 14.74
CA GLU A 26 -10.99 4.42 13.61
C GLU A 26 -9.97 5.56 13.50
N TYR A 27 -9.54 5.86 12.30
CA TYR A 27 -8.59 6.91 12.00
C TYR A 27 -9.17 7.82 10.91
N GLY A 28 -9.35 9.08 11.23
CA GLY A 28 -9.69 10.11 10.26
C GLY A 28 -8.54 10.32 9.25
N LYS A 29 -8.87 10.95 8.13
CA LYS A 29 -7.85 11.32 7.14
C LYS A 29 -6.69 12.07 7.79
N ASP A 30 -5.46 11.73 7.38
CA ASP A 30 -4.18 12.24 7.88
C ASP A 30 -3.81 11.85 9.32
N ALA A 31 -4.66 11.10 10.03
CA ALA A 31 -4.33 10.57 11.35
C ALA A 31 -3.15 9.58 11.30
N VAL A 32 -2.31 9.62 12.33
CA VAL A 32 -1.12 8.75 12.44
C VAL A 32 -1.47 7.51 13.24
N ILE A 33 -1.21 6.33 12.67
CA ILE A 33 -1.38 5.04 13.32
C ILE A 33 -0.17 4.73 14.21
N PHE A 34 1.03 4.88 13.65
CA PHE A 34 2.30 4.85 14.39
C PHE A 34 3.35 5.70 13.67
N ARG A 35 4.39 6.10 14.40
CA ARG A 35 5.49 6.94 13.89
C ARG A 35 6.78 6.15 13.74
N GLN A 36 7.61 6.51 12.76
CA GLN A 36 9.00 6.08 12.66
C GLN A 36 9.75 6.39 13.97
N GLY A 37 10.53 5.42 14.46
CA GLY A 37 11.22 5.51 15.75
C GLY A 37 10.35 5.23 16.97
N GLY A 38 9.03 5.07 16.82
CA GLY A 38 8.14 4.64 17.91
C GLY A 38 8.31 3.15 18.23
N THR A 39 7.79 2.71 19.39
CA THR A 39 7.86 1.31 19.83
C THR A 39 7.15 0.37 18.86
N ALA A 40 7.82 -0.73 18.50
CA ALA A 40 7.27 -1.77 17.61
C ALA A 40 6.78 -2.97 18.46
N ASP A 41 5.55 -2.89 18.95
CA ASP A 41 4.93 -3.82 19.89
C ASP A 41 3.67 -4.53 19.37
N ALA A 42 3.27 -4.25 18.13
CA ALA A 42 2.06 -4.80 17.54
C ALA A 42 2.15 -4.90 16.02
N VAL A 43 1.36 -5.79 15.44
CA VAL A 43 1.01 -5.85 14.02
C VAL A 43 -0.38 -5.24 13.86
N PHE A 44 -0.61 -4.61 12.72
CA PHE A 44 -1.89 -4.01 12.38
C PHE A 44 -2.46 -4.68 11.13
N TYR A 45 -3.79 -4.77 11.05
CA TYR A 45 -4.53 -5.30 9.90
C TYR A 45 -5.55 -4.26 9.44
N ILE A 46 -5.56 -3.91 8.18
CA ILE A 46 -6.44 -2.89 7.62
C ILE A 46 -7.80 -3.51 7.31
N LEU A 47 -8.85 -3.02 7.98
CA LEU A 47 -10.24 -3.43 7.75
C LEU A 47 -10.90 -2.57 6.68
N LYS A 48 -10.60 -1.25 6.68
CA LYS A 48 -11.17 -0.27 5.76
C LYS A 48 -10.19 0.88 5.53
N GLY A 49 -10.29 1.52 4.37
CA GLY A 49 -9.51 2.72 4.04
C GLY A 49 -8.18 2.41 3.35
N LYS A 50 -7.33 3.43 3.25
CA LYS A 50 -5.97 3.33 2.67
C LYS A 50 -4.97 3.96 3.63
N ILE A 51 -3.85 3.28 3.83
CA ILE A 51 -2.78 3.69 4.72
C ILE A 51 -1.51 3.94 3.90
N LYS A 52 -0.93 5.11 4.09
CA LYS A 52 0.35 5.50 3.50
C LYS A 52 1.47 5.18 4.48
N ILE A 53 2.50 4.48 4.00
CA ILE A 53 3.73 4.19 4.73
C ILE A 53 4.83 5.12 4.22
N THR A 54 5.42 5.89 5.11
CA THR A 54 6.47 6.85 4.77
C THR A 54 7.71 6.64 5.62
N VAL A 55 8.87 6.89 5.02
CA VAL A 55 10.15 6.97 5.73
C VAL A 55 10.69 8.38 5.61
N GLU A 56 11.27 8.86 6.69
CA GLU A 56 11.94 10.15 6.75
C GLU A 56 13.44 9.94 6.91
N SER A 57 14.22 10.60 6.06
CA SER A 57 15.68 10.59 6.16
C SER A 57 16.16 11.51 7.31
N LYS A 58 17.41 11.34 7.75
CA LYS A 58 18.05 12.23 8.74
C LYS A 58 18.06 13.71 8.33
N GLN A 59 17.88 14.00 7.05
CA GLN A 59 17.82 15.35 6.48
C GLN A 59 16.39 15.88 6.34
N GLY A 60 15.39 15.19 6.88
CA GLY A 60 13.98 15.59 6.81
C GLY A 60 13.27 15.33 5.46
N LYS A 61 13.92 14.59 4.54
CA LYS A 61 13.28 14.19 3.28
C LYS A 61 12.35 13.00 3.53
N GLU A 62 11.08 13.14 3.16
CA GLU A 62 10.09 12.08 3.24
C GLU A 62 9.92 11.36 1.90
N ALA A 63 9.88 10.04 1.92
CA ALA A 63 9.50 9.20 0.79
C ALA A 63 8.32 8.30 1.16
N VAL A 64 7.42 8.05 0.21
CA VAL A 64 6.35 7.06 0.34
C VAL A 64 6.90 5.73 -0.14
N VAL A 65 6.92 4.72 0.73
CA VAL A 65 7.44 3.39 0.43
C VAL A 65 6.34 2.38 0.12
N ALA A 66 5.10 2.63 0.60
CA ALA A 66 3.94 1.81 0.27
C ALA A 66 2.63 2.58 0.47
N ILE A 67 1.58 2.16 -0.24
CA ILE A 67 0.18 2.46 0.05
C ILE A 67 -0.53 1.13 0.20
N LEU A 68 -1.07 0.89 1.39
CA LEU A 68 -1.72 -0.35 1.77
C LEU A 68 -3.24 -0.15 1.85
N GLY A 69 -3.99 -1.20 1.53
CA GLY A 69 -5.45 -1.21 1.52
C GLY A 69 -6.05 -2.29 2.44
N PRO A 70 -7.38 -2.45 2.40
CA PRO A 70 -8.06 -3.48 3.18
C PRO A 70 -7.50 -4.88 2.89
N GLY A 71 -7.34 -5.70 3.94
CA GLY A 71 -6.78 -7.05 3.85
C GLY A 71 -5.27 -7.12 3.96
N GLU A 72 -4.57 -5.98 4.08
CA GLU A 72 -3.12 -5.94 4.21
C GLU A 72 -2.69 -5.71 5.66
N PHE A 73 -1.50 -6.26 6.00
CA PHE A 73 -0.88 -6.07 7.30
C PHE A 73 0.18 -4.97 7.24
N LEU A 74 0.49 -4.38 8.40
CA LEU A 74 1.59 -3.43 8.55
C LEU A 74 2.19 -3.51 9.96
N GLY A 75 3.46 -3.19 10.06
CA GLY A 75 4.19 -3.18 11.33
C GLY A 75 4.68 -4.55 11.79
N GLU A 76 4.73 -5.53 10.90
CA GLU A 76 5.14 -6.92 11.11
C GLU A 76 6.61 -7.06 11.54
N GLY A 77 7.45 -6.06 11.32
CA GLY A 77 8.86 -6.06 11.73
C GLY A 77 9.08 -6.32 13.23
N CYS A 78 8.10 -6.04 14.08
CA CYS A 78 8.17 -6.40 15.50
C CYS A 78 8.31 -7.91 15.72
N LEU A 79 7.80 -8.75 14.82
CA LEU A 79 7.85 -10.22 14.94
C LEU A 79 9.26 -10.77 14.78
N ILE A 80 10.12 -10.10 14.01
CA ILE A 80 11.53 -10.45 13.81
C ILE A 80 12.48 -9.71 14.77
N GLY A 81 11.96 -9.14 15.85
CA GLY A 81 12.79 -8.52 16.90
C GLY A 81 13.06 -7.03 16.73
N GLN A 82 12.49 -6.35 15.72
CA GLN A 82 12.59 -4.90 15.65
C GLN A 82 11.89 -4.27 16.86
N SER A 83 12.61 -3.47 17.63
CA SER A 83 12.09 -2.75 18.79
C SER A 83 11.48 -1.39 18.44
N LEU A 84 11.88 -0.82 17.30
CA LEU A 84 11.42 0.47 16.82
C LEU A 84 10.82 0.36 15.41
N ARG A 85 9.81 1.20 15.14
CA ARG A 85 9.18 1.33 13.81
C ARG A 85 10.16 1.92 12.81
N LEU A 86 10.35 1.27 11.67
CA LEU A 86 11.21 1.78 10.58
C LEU A 86 10.55 2.87 9.74
N ALA A 87 9.22 3.00 9.81
CA ALA A 87 8.43 3.90 9.00
C ALA A 87 7.28 4.53 9.82
N THR A 88 6.65 5.56 9.26
CA THR A 88 5.40 6.14 9.76
C THR A 88 4.23 5.62 8.95
N ALA A 89 3.17 5.18 9.62
CA ALA A 89 1.88 4.81 9.01
C ALA A 89 0.85 5.91 9.24
N ARG A 90 0.22 6.38 8.16
CA ARG A 90 -0.76 7.47 8.19
C ARG A 90 -1.97 7.14 7.33
N ALA A 91 -3.17 7.38 7.83
CA ALA A 91 -4.42 7.22 7.10
C ALA A 91 -4.52 8.24 5.94
N MET A 92 -4.90 7.79 4.75
CA MET A 92 -5.15 8.65 3.57
C MET A 92 -6.64 9.00 3.43
N SER A 93 -7.51 8.22 4.03
CA SER A 93 -8.97 8.37 4.08
C SER A 93 -9.46 7.93 5.46
N GLU A 94 -10.75 8.06 5.72
CA GLU A 94 -11.40 7.37 6.84
C GLU A 94 -11.02 5.88 6.79
N SER A 95 -10.40 5.40 7.88
CA SER A 95 -9.78 4.07 7.93
C SER A 95 -10.10 3.39 9.25
N GLU A 96 -10.31 2.08 9.17
CA GLU A 96 -10.52 1.21 10.33
C GLU A 96 -9.38 0.18 10.36
N VAL A 97 -8.68 0.11 11.49
CA VAL A 97 -7.48 -0.71 11.62
C VAL A 97 -7.53 -1.53 12.91
N MET A 98 -7.31 -2.83 12.79
CA MET A 98 -7.19 -3.73 13.92
C MET A 98 -5.73 -3.80 14.35
N ARG A 99 -5.47 -3.55 15.65
CA ARG A 99 -4.17 -3.74 16.29
C ARG A 99 -4.14 -5.08 17.01
N VAL A 100 -3.10 -5.88 16.76
CA VAL A 100 -2.83 -7.17 17.45
C VAL A 100 -1.45 -7.07 18.10
N GLY A 101 -1.38 -7.23 19.41
CA GLY A 101 -0.12 -7.17 20.15
C GLY A 101 0.87 -8.23 19.67
N LYS A 102 2.18 -7.92 19.71
CA LYS A 102 3.26 -8.81 19.26
C LYS A 102 3.16 -10.22 19.84
N VAL A 103 2.98 -10.32 21.15
CA VAL A 103 2.91 -11.61 21.88
C VAL A 103 1.74 -12.45 21.35
N GLU A 104 0.57 -11.82 21.21
CA GLU A 104 -0.63 -12.48 20.72
C GLU A 104 -0.50 -12.91 19.26
N MET A 105 0.05 -12.03 18.39
CA MET A 105 0.30 -12.36 16.98
C MET A 105 1.26 -13.55 16.86
N THR A 106 2.32 -13.58 17.67
CA THR A 106 3.26 -14.71 17.71
C THR A 106 2.58 -16.01 18.15
N ARG A 107 1.75 -15.95 19.20
CA ARG A 107 0.98 -17.11 19.69
C ARG A 107 0.08 -17.66 18.58
N VAL A 108 -0.71 -16.79 17.93
CA VAL A 108 -1.64 -17.18 16.88
C VAL A 108 -0.91 -17.82 15.68
N LEU A 109 0.23 -17.26 15.29
CA LEU A 109 1.04 -17.84 14.19
C LEU A 109 1.58 -19.25 14.49
N HIS A 110 1.80 -19.58 15.78
CA HIS A 110 2.24 -20.93 16.20
C HIS A 110 1.08 -21.92 16.36
N GLU A 111 -0.04 -21.47 16.91
CA GLU A 111 -1.17 -22.33 17.26
C GLU A 111 -2.10 -22.60 16.09
N GLU A 112 -2.11 -21.74 15.05
CA GLU A 112 -3.05 -21.78 13.95
C GLU A 112 -2.35 -21.85 12.58
N PRO A 113 -2.00 -23.07 12.11
CA PRO A 113 -1.25 -23.27 10.87
C PRO A 113 -1.93 -22.63 9.64
N ALA A 114 -3.27 -22.65 9.55
CA ALA A 114 -4.00 -22.05 8.44
C ALA A 114 -3.80 -20.53 8.37
N PHE A 115 -3.75 -19.85 9.53
CA PHE A 115 -3.42 -18.44 9.58
C PHE A 115 -1.95 -18.18 9.21
N GLY A 116 -1.05 -19.03 9.68
CA GLY A 116 0.38 -18.98 9.33
C GLY A 116 0.61 -19.05 7.82
N GLU A 117 -0.10 -19.95 7.10
CA GLU A 117 -0.03 -20.07 5.64
C GLU A 117 -0.52 -18.77 4.95
N VAL A 118 -1.63 -18.19 5.40
CA VAL A 118 -2.17 -16.94 4.85
C VAL A 118 -1.21 -15.79 5.10
N PHE A 119 -0.66 -15.67 6.31
CA PHE A 119 0.28 -14.62 6.66
C PHE A 119 1.60 -14.75 5.88
N MET A 120 2.11 -15.97 5.72
CA MET A 120 3.30 -16.25 4.89
C MET A 120 3.05 -15.87 3.43
N THR A 121 1.90 -16.25 2.86
CA THR A 121 1.51 -15.88 1.50
C THR A 121 1.44 -14.37 1.33
N TYR A 122 0.87 -13.66 2.32
CA TYR A 122 0.86 -12.20 2.34
C TYR A 122 2.29 -11.63 2.30
N LEU A 123 3.19 -12.09 3.19
CA LEU A 123 4.55 -11.58 3.27
C LEU A 123 5.33 -11.81 1.97
N LEU A 124 5.22 -13.00 1.37
CA LEU A 124 5.88 -13.32 0.10
C LEU A 124 5.33 -12.47 -1.05
N THR A 125 4.02 -12.30 -1.12
CA THR A 125 3.39 -11.43 -2.13
C THR A 125 3.82 -9.96 -1.94
N HIS A 126 3.89 -9.51 -0.68
CA HIS A 126 4.34 -8.15 -0.37
C HIS A 126 5.82 -7.95 -0.75
N ASN A 127 6.69 -8.94 -0.45
CA ASN A 127 8.09 -8.92 -0.85
C ASN A 127 8.25 -8.82 -2.38
N SER A 128 7.51 -9.64 -3.15
CA SER A 128 7.55 -9.58 -4.61
C SER A 128 7.15 -8.20 -5.16
N ARG A 129 6.15 -7.54 -4.56
CA ARG A 129 5.77 -6.18 -4.93
C ARG A 129 6.88 -5.15 -4.63
N ILE A 130 7.62 -5.33 -3.52
CA ILE A 130 8.76 -4.47 -3.19
C ILE A 130 9.88 -4.67 -4.21
N GLU A 131 10.19 -5.91 -4.60
CA GLU A 131 11.19 -6.24 -5.62
C GLU A 131 10.81 -5.63 -6.97
N GLU A 132 9.57 -5.75 -7.41
CA GLU A 132 9.05 -5.11 -8.63
C GLU A 132 9.19 -3.59 -8.57
N ALA A 133 8.84 -2.96 -7.44
CA ALA A 133 8.98 -1.52 -7.25
C ALA A 133 10.45 -1.08 -7.27
N LEU A 134 11.37 -1.89 -6.73
CA LEU A 134 12.80 -1.62 -6.79
C LEU A 134 13.33 -1.70 -8.23
N VAL A 135 12.95 -2.73 -8.99
CA VAL A 135 13.28 -2.86 -10.43
C VAL A 135 12.76 -1.65 -11.20
N ASP A 136 11.49 -1.25 -10.93
CA ASP A 136 10.89 -0.06 -11.55
C ASP A 136 11.68 1.22 -11.22
N GLN A 137 12.15 1.36 -9.98
CA GLN A 137 12.95 2.50 -9.54
C GLN A 137 14.33 2.55 -10.22
N LEU A 138 14.94 1.39 -10.47
CA LEU A 138 16.29 1.29 -11.04
C LEU A 138 16.31 1.51 -12.56
N PHE A 139 15.30 1.02 -13.28
CA PHE A 139 15.35 0.91 -14.74
C PHE A 139 14.32 1.78 -15.48
N ASN A 140 13.29 2.29 -14.83
CA ASN A 140 12.26 3.08 -15.50
C ASN A 140 12.38 4.58 -15.24
N SER A 141 12.06 5.38 -16.26
CA SER A 141 11.98 6.83 -16.14
C SER A 141 10.90 7.27 -15.15
N SER A 142 11.03 8.46 -14.57
CA SER A 142 10.02 8.98 -13.65
C SER A 142 8.65 9.22 -14.32
N GLU A 143 8.60 9.37 -15.66
CA GLU A 143 7.35 9.44 -16.43
C GLU A 143 6.65 8.07 -16.45
N LYS A 144 7.39 6.99 -16.76
CA LYS A 144 6.86 5.61 -16.74
C LYS A 144 6.39 5.22 -15.35
N ARG A 145 7.19 5.54 -14.30
CA ARG A 145 6.80 5.28 -12.90
C ARG A 145 5.52 6.00 -12.51
N LEU A 146 5.34 7.26 -12.94
CA LEU A 146 4.10 7.99 -12.70
C LEU A 146 2.91 7.32 -13.40
N ALA A 147 3.05 6.97 -14.68
CA ALA A 147 2.00 6.29 -15.43
C ALA A 147 1.57 4.99 -14.77
N ARG A 148 2.54 4.14 -14.37
CA ARG A 148 2.27 2.87 -13.66
C ARG A 148 1.59 3.11 -12.31
N THR A 149 2.04 4.10 -11.54
CA THR A 149 1.43 4.46 -10.25
C THR A 149 -0.03 4.88 -10.42
N LEU A 150 -0.34 5.69 -11.43
CA LEU A 150 -1.72 6.12 -11.71
C LEU A 150 -2.62 4.94 -12.10
N LEU A 151 -2.14 4.03 -12.95
CA LEU A 151 -2.86 2.82 -13.33
C LEU A 151 -3.15 1.91 -12.12
N LEU A 152 -2.18 1.73 -11.23
CA LEU A 152 -2.34 0.94 -10.00
C LEU A 152 -3.35 1.58 -9.04
N LEU A 153 -3.28 2.89 -8.85
CA LEU A 153 -4.21 3.63 -7.97
C LEU A 153 -5.65 3.62 -8.49
N ALA A 154 -5.82 3.57 -9.81
CA ALA A 154 -7.11 3.44 -10.47
C ALA A 154 -7.63 1.99 -10.51
N ASN A 155 -6.90 1.00 -9.94
CA ASN A 155 -7.20 -0.44 -10.05
C ASN A 155 -7.43 -0.90 -11.49
N PHE A 156 -6.62 -0.38 -12.41
CA PHE A 156 -6.77 -0.66 -13.83
C PHE A 156 -6.71 -2.18 -14.12
N GLY A 157 -7.62 -2.67 -14.97
CA GLY A 157 -7.67 -4.08 -15.38
C GLY A 157 -8.88 -4.85 -14.86
N LYS A 158 -9.72 -4.27 -13.97
CA LYS A 158 -10.92 -4.97 -13.48
C LYS A 158 -12.14 -4.81 -14.40
N ASP A 159 -12.33 -3.65 -15.07
CA ASP A 159 -13.56 -3.34 -15.83
C ASP A 159 -13.35 -2.70 -17.22
N GLY A 160 -12.12 -2.57 -17.73
CA GLY A 160 -11.80 -2.17 -19.11
C GLY A 160 -12.11 -0.73 -19.54
N GLY A 161 -12.77 0.08 -18.71
CA GLY A 161 -13.11 1.49 -18.97
C GLY A 161 -12.20 2.49 -18.21
N PRO A 162 -12.41 3.81 -18.39
CA PRO A 162 -11.76 4.83 -17.57
C PRO A 162 -12.06 4.58 -16.10
N GLN A 163 -11.02 4.58 -15.25
CA GLN A 163 -11.14 4.25 -13.84
C GLN A 163 -10.79 5.45 -12.97
N PRO A 164 -11.69 5.86 -12.06
CA PRO A 164 -11.40 6.94 -11.13
C PRO A 164 -10.42 6.51 -10.05
N ILE A 165 -9.50 7.39 -9.70
CA ILE A 165 -8.71 7.25 -8.49
C ILE A 165 -9.60 7.66 -7.30
N THR A 166 -10.10 6.68 -6.57
CA THR A 166 -11.09 6.87 -5.49
C THR A 166 -10.55 7.61 -4.27
N ALA A 167 -9.23 7.57 -4.02
CA ALA A 167 -8.62 8.30 -2.92
C ALA A 167 -8.00 9.62 -3.44
N PRO A 168 -8.31 10.79 -2.83
CA PRO A 168 -7.66 12.04 -3.21
C PRO A 168 -6.16 11.95 -2.96
N ILE A 169 -5.38 12.06 -4.03
CA ILE A 169 -3.92 12.02 -3.97
C ILE A 169 -3.34 13.32 -4.54
N SER A 170 -2.44 13.97 -3.79
CA SER A 170 -1.78 15.18 -4.23
C SER A 170 -0.60 14.90 -5.16
N GLN A 171 -0.27 15.88 -6.03
CA GLN A 171 0.95 15.78 -6.87
C GLN A 171 2.23 15.70 -6.02
N GLU A 172 2.22 16.27 -4.82
CA GLU A 172 3.33 16.12 -3.87
C GLU A 172 3.46 14.69 -3.37
N THR A 173 2.34 14.06 -3.03
CA THR A 173 2.32 12.63 -2.64
C THR A 173 2.79 11.74 -3.80
N LEU A 174 2.33 12.00 -5.02
CA LEU A 174 2.81 11.28 -6.22
C LEU A 174 4.31 11.45 -6.42
N ALA A 175 4.85 12.67 -6.23
CA ALA A 175 6.28 12.93 -6.33
C ALA A 175 7.10 12.12 -5.29
N LYS A 176 6.60 12.00 -4.07
CA LYS A 176 7.22 11.18 -3.00
C LYS A 176 7.14 9.67 -3.28
N ILE A 177 6.08 9.21 -3.94
CA ILE A 177 5.91 7.80 -4.36
C ILE A 177 6.92 7.44 -5.44
N ILE A 178 7.01 8.26 -6.50
CA ILE A 178 7.85 7.93 -7.66
C ILE A 178 9.30 8.43 -7.53
N GLY A 179 9.67 9.04 -6.40
CA GLY A 179 11.03 9.52 -6.13
C GLY A 179 11.47 10.66 -7.07
N THR A 180 10.61 11.68 -7.26
CA THR A 180 10.89 12.85 -8.10
C THR A 180 10.39 14.15 -7.46
N THR A 181 10.44 15.28 -8.20
CA THR A 181 9.93 16.57 -7.73
C THR A 181 8.47 16.78 -8.12
N ARG A 182 7.72 17.59 -7.33
CA ARG A 182 6.36 18.01 -7.65
C ARG A 182 6.26 18.67 -9.03
N SER A 183 7.26 19.49 -9.39
CA SER A 183 7.31 20.17 -10.70
C SER A 183 7.34 19.17 -11.86
N ARG A 184 8.15 18.10 -11.78
CA ARG A 184 8.18 17.03 -12.81
C ARG A 184 6.87 16.28 -12.86
N VAL A 185 6.27 15.96 -11.71
CA VAL A 185 4.92 15.35 -11.69
C VAL A 185 3.91 16.26 -12.38
N SER A 186 3.88 17.54 -12.04
CA SER A 186 2.97 18.52 -12.70
C SER A 186 3.17 18.56 -14.20
N HIS A 187 4.42 18.53 -14.68
CA HIS A 187 4.75 18.48 -16.11
C HIS A 187 4.17 17.20 -16.77
N PHE A 188 4.41 16.03 -16.20
CA PHE A 188 3.90 14.76 -16.75
C PHE A 188 2.37 14.68 -16.68
N MET A 189 1.74 15.11 -15.60
CA MET A 189 0.27 15.15 -15.49
C MET A 189 -0.36 16.02 -16.57
N ASN A 190 0.23 17.20 -16.84
CA ASN A 190 -0.22 18.07 -17.92
C ASN A 190 -0.02 17.43 -19.31
N LYS A 191 1.10 16.71 -19.52
CA LYS A 191 1.36 15.96 -20.75
C LYS A 191 0.31 14.84 -20.92
N PHE A 192 0.05 14.05 -19.89
CA PHE A 192 -0.93 12.96 -19.94
C PHE A 192 -2.35 13.48 -20.20
N ARG A 193 -2.73 14.61 -19.58
CA ARG A 193 -4.02 15.25 -19.85
C ARG A 193 -4.14 15.72 -21.30
N LYS A 194 -3.11 16.38 -21.85
CA LYS A 194 -3.11 16.84 -23.25
C LYS A 194 -3.21 15.67 -24.25
N LEU A 195 -2.67 14.51 -23.90
CA LEU A 195 -2.73 13.29 -24.72
C LEU A 195 -4.02 12.49 -24.51
N GLY A 196 -4.94 12.92 -23.65
CA GLY A 196 -6.16 12.20 -23.34
C GLY A 196 -5.95 10.90 -22.55
N PHE A 197 -4.83 10.78 -21.84
CA PHE A 197 -4.54 9.61 -21.00
C PHE A 197 -5.16 9.71 -19.61
N ILE A 198 -5.40 10.93 -19.15
CA ILE A 198 -6.08 11.24 -17.89
C ILE A 198 -7.02 12.42 -18.04
N GLU A 199 -8.07 12.45 -17.21
CA GLU A 199 -9.00 13.58 -17.10
C GLU A 199 -9.15 14.02 -15.64
N TYR A 200 -9.64 15.28 -15.46
CA TYR A 200 -9.92 15.87 -14.16
C TYR A 200 -11.39 16.30 -14.09
N ASN A 201 -12.21 15.42 -13.49
CA ASN A 201 -13.65 15.67 -13.27
C ASN A 201 -13.96 15.63 -11.76
N GLY A 202 -13.32 16.53 -10.98
CA GLY A 202 -13.38 16.49 -9.51
C GLY A 202 -12.45 15.43 -8.88
N HIS A 203 -12.07 14.42 -9.63
CA HIS A 203 -11.08 13.38 -9.32
C HIS A 203 -10.25 13.08 -10.57
N ILE A 204 -9.16 12.31 -10.42
CA ILE A 204 -8.34 11.87 -11.55
C ILE A 204 -8.99 10.62 -12.15
N GLU A 205 -9.37 10.69 -13.42
CA GLU A 205 -9.78 9.54 -14.22
C GLU A 205 -8.62 9.09 -15.11
N VAL A 206 -8.35 7.79 -15.13
CA VAL A 206 -7.23 7.19 -15.87
C VAL A 206 -7.77 6.32 -17.00
N HIS A 207 -7.34 6.62 -18.23
CA HIS A 207 -7.72 5.88 -19.43
C HIS A 207 -6.73 4.74 -19.73
N SER A 208 -7.21 3.69 -20.39
CA SER A 208 -6.40 2.52 -20.79
C SER A 208 -5.22 2.92 -21.70
N SER A 209 -5.36 3.97 -22.47
CA SER A 209 -4.31 4.51 -23.35
C SER A 209 -3.04 4.91 -22.59
N LEU A 210 -3.10 5.17 -21.27
CA LEU A 210 -1.93 5.44 -20.44
C LEU A 210 -0.95 4.23 -20.39
N LEU A 211 -1.44 3.01 -20.63
CA LEU A 211 -0.58 1.81 -20.77
C LEU A 211 0.49 1.98 -21.86
N THR A 212 0.22 2.73 -22.91
CA THR A 212 1.20 2.98 -23.98
C THR A 212 2.47 3.66 -23.48
N VAL A 213 2.39 4.47 -22.43
CA VAL A 213 3.55 5.11 -21.79
C VAL A 213 4.42 4.08 -21.08
N VAL A 214 3.78 3.10 -20.43
CA VAL A 214 4.47 2.04 -19.69
C VAL A 214 5.14 1.04 -20.62
N LEU A 215 4.48 0.70 -21.74
CA LEU A 215 4.90 -0.33 -22.69
C LEU A 215 5.93 0.17 -23.72
N ARG A 216 6.12 1.49 -23.87
CA ARG A 216 7.16 2.02 -24.76
C ARG A 216 8.53 1.73 -24.17
N ASP A 217 9.33 0.91 -24.85
CA ASP A 217 10.75 0.85 -24.58
C ASP A 217 11.39 2.17 -25.01
N GLU A 218 12.26 2.73 -24.18
CA GLU A 218 13.08 3.87 -24.56
C GLU A 218 14.12 3.34 -25.55
N ALA A 219 14.00 3.77 -26.83
CA ALA A 219 14.99 3.50 -27.86
C ALA A 219 16.25 4.36 -27.63
#